data_9525f3ce6f1dd42263da151be1991cb1
#
_entry.id   9525f3ce6f1dd42263da151be1991cb1
#
_cell.length_a   1.000
_cell.length_b   1.000
_cell.length_c   1.000
_cell.angle_alpha   90.00
_cell.angle_beta   90.00
_cell.angle_gamma   90.00
#
_symmetry.space_group_name_H-M   'P 1'
#
loop_
_entity.id
_entity.type
_entity.pdbx_description
1 polymer ?
#
loop_
_entity_poly.entity_id
_entity_poly.type
_entity_poly.pdbx_seq_one_letter_code
_entity_poly.pdbx_strand_id
1 'polypeptide(L)'
;MHRVLKLYTLFIFVTNCYSFLYTNKFIQNKIQEDNLNIKSENKIESEPKRDFYYFGLFPRLDPPNDKGQLTWYPIGFSSDFSKKPKKITIRDVNYVVWKDKRAYYGMRDVCSHQGSSFMLGNTCKNTISCPYHGYIFDGSNGELVQIPKLPHVESHSHNIDCFKVVEKGDMVYLNSVPIQNEEMKSLIDESYIFTEHEFHDKSQRVVYLAEDFEHHAKFVSVNSLDICHIGFVHTFGNRKSPNPLRNSKVLKMSDYENHYKIIYEYVAGEKSLVNKIYHFDNITVENEYALPHTTVARVKFGSMTSTIITHALPISKFKTKLFVKAYRSYWSYYHDKNTFYLLHPFESIINYFGDKLTYNTMFNTLKQDKEIVDNIDKTSYEGMHGKFSIVYDMFSNHYKNNYKMFYDPPLEKVEPNPSVFLD
;
A
#
# COMPACT_ATOMS: atom_id res chain seq x y z
N MET A 1 37.79 0.70 8.36
CA MET A 1 37.42 1.17 7.01
C MET A 1 35.92 1.48 6.85
N HIS A 2 35.01 0.61 7.28
CA HIS A 2 33.54 0.80 7.10
C HIS A 2 32.92 1.98 7.93
N ARG A 3 33.50 2.35 9.08
CA ARG A 3 33.04 3.48 9.90
C ARG A 3 33.49 4.86 9.34
N VAL A 4 34.61 4.91 8.68
CA VAL A 4 35.16 6.14 8.08
C VAL A 4 34.36 6.49 6.81
N LEU A 5 33.95 5.49 6.01
CA LEU A 5 33.10 5.72 4.83
C LEU A 5 31.69 6.27 5.21
N LYS A 6 31.11 5.79 6.33
CA LYS A 6 29.80 6.30 6.81
C LYS A 6 29.89 7.76 7.32
N LEU A 7 31.00 8.16 7.89
CA LEU A 7 31.23 9.55 8.30
C LEU A 7 31.45 10.47 7.09
N TYR A 8 32.13 9.99 6.04
CA TYR A 8 32.33 10.75 4.81
C TYR A 8 31.04 10.97 4.03
N THR A 9 30.18 9.95 3.96
CA THR A 9 28.86 10.07 3.31
C THR A 9 27.93 10.99 4.11
N LEU A 10 28.02 11.00 5.44
CA LEU A 10 27.25 11.91 6.28
C LEU A 10 27.73 13.36 6.15
N PHE A 11 29.06 13.58 6.00
CA PHE A 11 29.65 14.90 5.84
C PHE A 11 29.28 15.52 4.47
N ILE A 12 29.31 14.74 3.40
CA ILE A 12 28.90 15.18 2.05
C ILE A 12 27.40 15.51 2.00
N PHE A 13 26.57 14.78 2.76
CA PHE A 13 25.12 15.01 2.79
C PHE A 13 24.74 16.26 3.59
N VAL A 14 25.46 16.53 4.69
CA VAL A 14 25.27 17.74 5.50
C VAL A 14 25.79 18.97 4.75
N THR A 15 26.90 18.85 4.05
CA THR A 15 27.44 19.96 3.22
C THR A 15 26.56 20.27 2.02
N ASN A 16 25.89 19.28 1.40
CA ASN A 16 24.96 19.54 0.29
C ASN A 16 23.66 20.21 0.74
N CYS A 17 23.10 19.87 1.91
CA CYS A 17 21.97 20.63 2.47
C CYS A 17 22.39 22.04 2.94
N TYR A 18 23.58 22.18 3.50
CA TYR A 18 24.09 23.51 3.92
C TYR A 18 24.51 24.37 2.73
N SER A 19 25.13 23.81 1.68
CA SER A 19 25.46 24.57 0.47
C SER A 19 24.20 25.06 -0.26
N PHE A 20 23.13 24.31 -0.23
CA PHE A 20 21.83 24.71 -0.80
C PHE A 20 21.21 25.89 -0.02
N LEU A 21 21.39 25.95 1.29
CA LEU A 21 20.91 27.05 2.13
C LEU A 21 21.89 28.27 2.12
N TYR A 22 23.20 28.02 1.98
CA TYR A 22 24.22 29.10 1.99
C TYR A 22 24.34 29.81 0.65
N THR A 23 24.22 29.12 -0.47
CA THR A 23 24.16 29.75 -1.79
C THR A 23 22.92 30.66 -1.92
N ASN A 24 21.82 30.33 -1.29
CA ASN A 24 20.63 31.20 -1.25
C ASN A 24 20.91 32.51 -0.44
N LYS A 25 21.67 32.45 0.64
CA LYS A 25 21.99 33.66 1.44
C LYS A 25 22.97 34.58 0.72
N PHE A 26 23.92 34.02 -0.06
CA PHE A 26 24.87 34.81 -0.84
C PHE A 26 24.21 35.45 -2.09
N ILE A 27 23.22 34.78 -2.67
CA ILE A 27 22.43 35.31 -3.79
C ILE A 27 21.49 36.41 -3.31
N GLN A 28 20.90 36.29 -2.11
CA GLN A 28 20.05 37.35 -1.55
C GLN A 28 20.79 38.66 -1.30
N ASN A 29 22.06 38.60 -0.88
CA ASN A 29 22.86 39.80 -0.67
C ASN A 29 23.31 40.49 -1.96
N LYS A 30 23.39 39.74 -3.09
CA LYS A 30 23.80 40.29 -4.39
C LYS A 30 22.63 40.88 -5.18
N ILE A 31 21.41 40.45 -4.90
CA ILE A 31 20.18 40.97 -5.55
C ILE A 31 19.76 42.32 -4.95
N GLN A 32 20.21 42.65 -3.72
CA GLN A 32 19.91 43.94 -3.10
C GLN A 32 20.66 45.13 -3.74
N GLU A 33 21.74 44.86 -4.48
CA GLU A 33 22.50 45.90 -5.16
C GLU A 33 22.06 46.22 -6.60
N ASP A 34 21.27 45.32 -7.24
CA ASP A 34 20.86 45.50 -8.65
C ASP A 34 19.42 46.01 -8.84
N ASN A 35 18.71 46.37 -7.77
CA ASN A 35 17.32 46.87 -7.84
C ASN A 35 17.24 48.41 -7.95
N LEU A 36 17.84 48.98 -8.98
CA LEU A 36 17.55 50.32 -9.43
C LEU A 36 16.98 50.29 -10.86
N ASN A 37 15.72 50.70 -10.97
CA ASN A 37 14.99 51.03 -12.18
C ASN A 37 14.31 49.85 -12.97
N ILE A 38 13.10 49.53 -12.56
CA ILE A 38 11.98 49.35 -13.51
C ILE A 38 10.68 49.70 -12.77
N LYS A 39 10.20 50.92 -12.91
CA LYS A 39 8.79 51.31 -12.70
C LYS A 39 8.09 51.11 -14.02
N SER A 40 7.15 50.22 -14.10
CA SER A 40 6.04 50.28 -15.07
C SER A 40 4.77 49.83 -14.35
N GLU A 41 3.89 50.79 -14.21
CA GLU A 41 2.52 50.60 -13.78
C GLU A 41 1.78 49.71 -14.80
N ASN A 42 1.31 48.54 -14.36
CA ASN A 42 0.21 47.85 -14.99
C ASN A 42 -0.75 47.43 -13.88
N LYS A 43 -1.85 48.21 -13.76
CA LYS A 43 -3.09 47.78 -13.10
C LYS A 43 -3.60 46.53 -13.82
N ILE A 44 -3.40 45.37 -13.21
CA ILE A 44 -4.11 44.17 -13.61
C ILE A 44 -5.42 44.20 -12.86
N GLU A 45 -6.53 44.43 -13.59
CA GLU A 45 -7.89 44.23 -13.10
C GLU A 45 -7.98 42.78 -12.59
N SER A 46 -8.53 42.61 -11.40
CA SER A 46 -8.79 41.32 -10.80
C SER A 46 -9.76 40.53 -11.68
N GLU A 47 -9.25 39.59 -12.46
CA GLU A 47 -10.12 38.59 -13.06
C GLU A 47 -10.86 37.80 -11.96
N PRO A 48 -12.15 37.47 -12.19
CA PRO A 48 -12.91 36.69 -11.21
C PRO A 48 -12.21 35.38 -10.96
N LYS A 49 -12.06 35.02 -9.68
CA LYS A 49 -11.52 33.74 -9.24
C LYS A 49 -12.18 32.60 -10.03
N ARG A 50 -11.54 32.14 -11.07
CA ARG A 50 -11.89 30.86 -11.68
C ARG A 50 -11.42 29.81 -10.69
N ASP A 51 -12.36 29.21 -10.02
CA ASP A 51 -12.16 27.94 -9.36
C ASP A 51 -11.71 26.94 -10.42
N PHE A 52 -10.41 26.82 -10.60
CA PHE A 52 -9.83 25.74 -11.38
C PHE A 52 -10.01 24.44 -10.59
N TYR A 53 -11.25 24.01 -10.51
CA TYR A 53 -11.50 22.59 -10.32
C TYR A 53 -10.92 21.91 -11.55
N TYR A 54 -9.91 21.08 -11.36
CA TYR A 54 -9.42 20.13 -12.37
C TYR A 54 -10.53 19.10 -12.66
N PHE A 55 -11.64 19.58 -13.22
CA PHE A 55 -12.71 18.76 -13.71
C PHE A 55 -12.29 18.20 -15.06
N GLY A 56 -11.95 16.91 -15.12
CA GLY A 56 -12.03 16.14 -16.36
C GLY A 56 -10.78 15.44 -16.88
N LEU A 57 -9.58 15.58 -16.29
CA LEU A 57 -8.39 14.91 -16.82
C LEU A 57 -7.88 13.72 -15.99
N PHE A 58 -8.36 13.55 -14.76
CA PHE A 58 -7.99 12.42 -13.94
C PHE A 58 -9.24 11.74 -13.40
N PRO A 59 -9.38 10.42 -13.58
CA PRO A 59 -10.47 9.70 -12.92
C PRO A 59 -10.34 9.96 -11.42
N ARG A 60 -11.41 10.49 -10.82
CA ARG A 60 -11.49 10.51 -9.36
C ARG A 60 -11.33 9.07 -8.90
N LEU A 61 -10.35 8.83 -8.04
CA LEU A 61 -10.37 7.67 -7.20
C LEU A 61 -11.66 7.80 -6.38
N ASP A 62 -12.54 6.84 -6.48
CA ASP A 62 -13.86 6.76 -5.90
C ASP A 62 -14.36 7.99 -5.14
N PRO A 63 -15.61 8.46 -5.39
CA PRO A 63 -16.18 9.46 -4.50
C PRO A 63 -15.96 8.96 -3.08
N PRO A 64 -15.53 9.81 -2.14
CA PRO A 64 -15.57 9.42 -0.75
C PRO A 64 -17.02 8.97 -0.51
N ASN A 65 -17.20 7.66 -0.29
CA ASN A 65 -18.43 7.25 0.35
C ASN A 65 -18.50 8.10 1.61
N ASP A 66 -19.69 8.47 2.09
CA ASP A 66 -19.93 9.41 3.21
C ASP A 66 -19.10 9.14 4.47
N LYS A 67 -18.26 8.14 4.43
CA LYS A 67 -17.38 7.70 5.50
C LYS A 67 -15.89 7.82 5.17
N GLY A 68 -15.43 8.58 4.20
CA GLY A 68 -13.99 8.98 3.95
C GLY A 68 -12.85 8.06 4.48
N GLN A 69 -13.20 7.07 5.19
CA GLN A 69 -12.50 6.27 6.17
C GLN A 69 -11.88 5.00 5.55
N LEU A 70 -12.32 4.62 4.35
CA LEU A 70 -12.08 3.30 3.79
C LEU A 70 -11.14 3.33 2.58
N THR A 71 -10.47 4.45 2.36
CA THR A 71 -9.61 4.68 1.20
C THR A 71 -8.11 4.55 1.52
N TRP A 72 -7.77 3.66 2.47
CA TRP A 72 -6.40 3.32 2.76
C TRP A 72 -5.86 2.25 1.81
N TYR A 73 -4.83 2.60 1.05
CA TYR A 73 -4.17 1.71 0.11
C TYR A 73 -2.82 1.24 0.64
N PRO A 74 -2.54 -0.05 0.69
CA PRO A 74 -1.23 -0.60 1.03
C PRO A 74 -0.25 -0.32 -0.12
N ILE A 75 0.74 0.55 0.06
CA ILE A 75 1.60 1.04 -1.02
C ILE A 75 3.02 0.45 -1.02
N GLY A 76 3.37 -0.31 -0.03
CA GLY A 76 4.66 -0.99 0.06
C GLY A 76 5.06 -1.32 1.49
N PHE A 77 6.12 -2.10 1.63
CA PHE A 77 6.71 -2.35 2.94
C PHE A 77 7.50 -1.14 3.43
N SER A 78 7.64 -0.97 4.75
CA SER A 78 8.39 0.13 5.35
C SER A 78 9.82 0.26 4.82
N SER A 79 10.45 -0.89 4.52
CA SER A 79 11.79 -0.98 3.94
C SER A 79 11.90 -0.41 2.51
N ASP A 80 10.79 -0.30 1.81
CA ASP A 80 10.73 0.22 0.43
C ASP A 80 10.87 1.74 0.35
N PHE A 81 10.74 2.44 1.49
CA PHE A 81 10.68 3.88 1.53
C PHE A 81 11.90 4.49 2.23
N SER A 82 12.41 5.53 1.63
CA SER A 82 13.56 6.29 2.11
C SER A 82 13.38 7.77 1.81
N LYS A 83 14.43 8.56 1.97
CA LYS A 83 14.44 9.97 1.53
C LYS A 83 14.29 10.11 0.01
N LYS A 84 14.67 9.09 -0.77
CA LYS A 84 14.50 9.10 -2.22
C LYS A 84 13.02 9.01 -2.54
N PRO A 85 12.47 9.92 -3.38
CA PRO A 85 11.08 9.86 -3.79
C PRO A 85 10.78 8.55 -4.52
N LYS A 86 9.64 7.94 -4.20
CA LYS A 86 9.15 6.72 -4.83
C LYS A 86 7.81 7.02 -5.48
N LYS A 87 7.70 6.71 -6.77
CA LYS A 87 6.43 6.78 -7.49
C LYS A 87 5.56 5.58 -7.13
N ILE A 88 4.32 5.86 -6.80
CA ILE A 88 3.26 4.88 -6.51
C ILE A 88 2.11 5.14 -7.47
N THR A 89 1.59 4.09 -8.08
CA THR A 89 0.38 4.19 -8.91
C THR A 89 -0.76 3.45 -8.22
N ILE A 90 -1.90 4.11 -8.07
CA ILE A 90 -3.12 3.57 -7.50
C ILE A 90 -4.25 3.88 -8.47
N ARG A 91 -4.90 2.85 -9.06
CA ARG A 91 -6.02 3.01 -10.00
C ARG A 91 -5.74 4.04 -11.10
N ASP A 92 -4.61 3.87 -11.77
CA ASP A 92 -4.11 4.77 -12.84
C ASP A 92 -3.71 6.18 -12.41
N VAL A 93 -3.74 6.48 -11.10
CA VAL A 93 -3.31 7.76 -10.56
C VAL A 93 -1.95 7.65 -9.91
N ASN A 94 -1.06 8.59 -10.25
CA ASN A 94 0.31 8.59 -9.74
C ASN A 94 0.46 9.48 -8.51
N TYR A 95 1.16 8.95 -7.54
CA TYR A 95 1.58 9.62 -6.31
C TYR A 95 3.09 9.53 -6.17
N VAL A 96 3.67 10.50 -5.50
CA VAL A 96 5.06 10.45 -5.04
C VAL A 96 5.07 10.37 -3.52
N VAL A 97 5.85 9.44 -2.99
CA VAL A 97 5.97 9.21 -1.53
C VAL A 97 7.44 9.17 -1.15
N TRP A 98 7.78 9.82 -0.05
CA TRP A 98 9.11 9.73 0.55
C TRP A 98 9.03 9.71 2.07
N LYS A 99 10.12 9.28 2.70
CA LYS A 99 10.25 9.20 4.16
C LYS A 99 11.43 10.06 4.61
N ASP A 100 11.22 10.96 5.55
CA ASP A 100 12.32 11.59 6.29
C ASP A 100 12.22 11.25 7.78
N LYS A 101 13.25 10.60 8.31
CA LYS A 101 13.27 10.05 9.68
C LYS A 101 12.10 9.08 9.91
N ARG A 102 11.08 9.51 10.65
CA ARG A 102 9.87 8.74 10.96
C ARG A 102 8.62 9.25 10.25
N ALA A 103 8.71 10.42 9.58
CA ALA A 103 7.59 11.02 8.88
C ALA A 103 7.53 10.56 7.42
N TYR A 104 6.34 10.29 6.94
CA TYR A 104 6.05 10.03 5.55
C TYR A 104 5.33 11.23 4.95
N TYR A 105 5.62 11.48 3.69
CA TYR A 105 4.99 12.53 2.90
C TYR A 105 4.49 11.92 1.61
N GLY A 106 3.27 12.29 1.21
CA GLY A 106 2.63 11.81 -0.01
C GLY A 106 1.98 12.96 -0.76
N MET A 107 2.25 13.06 -2.05
CA MET A 107 1.70 14.10 -2.92
C MET A 107 1.26 13.52 -4.24
N ARG A 108 0.41 14.25 -4.99
CA ARG A 108 0.16 13.94 -6.40
C ARG A 108 1.47 14.04 -7.18
N ASP A 109 1.80 13.04 -7.99
CA ASP A 109 3.06 13.00 -8.75
C ASP A 109 2.96 13.79 -10.05
N VAL A 110 2.51 15.04 -9.96
CA VAL A 110 2.34 15.97 -11.09
C VAL A 110 2.68 17.38 -10.64
N CYS A 111 3.80 17.92 -11.11
CA CYS A 111 4.20 19.29 -10.82
C CYS A 111 3.21 20.29 -11.46
N SER A 112 2.69 21.23 -10.68
CA SER A 112 1.73 22.23 -11.13
C SER A 112 2.24 23.17 -12.22
N HIS A 113 3.58 23.25 -12.42
CA HIS A 113 4.17 24.09 -13.46
C HIS A 113 3.94 23.49 -14.87
N GLN A 114 4.50 22.30 -15.16
CA GLN A 114 4.42 21.65 -16.47
C GLN A 114 4.21 20.13 -16.39
N GLY A 115 3.60 19.63 -15.33
CA GLY A 115 3.19 18.23 -15.23
C GLY A 115 4.31 17.22 -15.01
N SER A 116 5.55 17.66 -14.72
CA SER A 116 6.66 16.73 -14.48
C SER A 116 6.41 15.88 -13.25
N SER A 117 6.82 14.59 -13.31
CA SER A 117 6.87 13.71 -12.14
C SER A 117 7.97 14.15 -11.18
N PHE A 118 7.71 14.00 -9.89
CA PHE A 118 8.69 14.25 -8.82
C PHE A 118 9.61 13.07 -8.54
N MET A 119 9.41 11.93 -9.18
CA MET A 119 10.17 10.69 -8.90
C MET A 119 11.69 10.86 -8.99
N LEU A 120 12.17 11.74 -9.89
CA LEU A 120 13.59 12.07 -10.05
C LEU A 120 14.01 13.34 -9.29
N GLY A 121 13.10 13.91 -8.49
CA GLY A 121 13.34 15.09 -7.68
C GLY A 121 14.20 14.81 -6.44
N ASN A 122 14.55 15.88 -5.74
CA ASN A 122 15.26 15.76 -4.50
C ASN A 122 14.37 16.15 -3.31
N THR A 123 14.52 15.45 -2.21
CA THR A 123 13.79 15.74 -0.98
C THR A 123 14.71 16.31 0.09
N CYS A 124 14.20 17.25 0.87
CA CYS A 124 14.86 17.77 2.06
C CYS A 124 13.80 17.95 3.16
N LYS A 125 13.85 17.10 4.20
CA LYS A 125 12.82 17.04 5.25
C LYS A 125 11.42 16.81 4.65
N ASN A 126 10.50 17.76 4.85
CA ASN A 126 9.15 17.77 4.33
C ASN A 126 9.02 18.31 2.89
N THR A 127 10.08 18.84 2.29
CA THR A 127 10.02 19.44 0.96
C THR A 127 10.52 18.51 -0.14
N ILE A 128 10.01 18.71 -1.36
CA ILE A 128 10.44 18.04 -2.58
C ILE A 128 10.64 19.06 -3.69
N SER A 129 11.74 18.92 -4.46
CA SER A 129 11.99 19.76 -5.63
C SER A 129 11.61 19.03 -6.92
N CYS A 130 10.92 19.74 -7.83
CA CYS A 130 10.65 19.24 -9.16
C CYS A 130 11.96 19.07 -9.96
N PRO A 131 12.21 17.91 -10.58
CA PRO A 131 13.47 17.68 -11.30
C PRO A 131 13.59 18.51 -12.58
N TYR A 132 12.48 19.05 -13.09
CA TYR A 132 12.46 19.76 -14.36
C TYR A 132 12.96 21.19 -14.22
N HIS A 133 12.41 21.98 -13.30
CA HIS A 133 12.77 23.40 -13.14
C HIS A 133 13.15 23.80 -11.69
N GLY A 134 13.27 22.83 -10.79
CA GLY A 134 13.70 23.08 -9.42
C GLY A 134 12.66 23.73 -8.49
N TYR A 135 11.40 23.80 -8.89
CA TYR A 135 10.31 24.30 -8.03
C TYR A 135 10.19 23.43 -6.79
N ILE A 136 10.11 24.05 -5.62
CA ILE A 136 10.09 23.35 -4.32
C ILE A 136 8.69 23.45 -3.71
N PHE A 137 8.17 22.29 -3.31
CA PHE A 137 6.87 22.15 -2.69
C PHE A 137 7.00 21.56 -1.29
N ASP A 138 6.11 21.97 -0.39
CA ASP A 138 5.97 21.39 0.94
C ASP A 138 5.07 20.14 0.88
N GLY A 139 5.59 19.00 1.31
CA GLY A 139 4.86 17.74 1.32
C GLY A 139 3.82 17.61 2.44
N SER A 140 3.76 18.58 3.35
CA SER A 140 2.77 18.57 4.43
C SER A 140 1.43 19.17 4.00
N ASN A 141 1.46 20.19 3.13
CA ASN A 141 0.29 20.95 2.71
C ASN A 141 0.22 21.22 1.20
N GLY A 142 1.27 20.82 0.44
CA GLY A 142 1.35 20.99 -1.01
C GLY A 142 1.71 22.37 -1.50
N GLU A 143 2.03 23.29 -0.61
CA GLU A 143 2.37 24.67 -0.97
C GLU A 143 3.64 24.76 -1.81
N LEU A 144 3.60 25.63 -2.82
CA LEU A 144 4.80 26.03 -3.56
C LEU A 144 5.64 26.97 -2.70
N VAL A 145 6.75 26.45 -2.16
CA VAL A 145 7.62 27.17 -1.22
C VAL A 145 8.62 28.06 -1.93
N GLN A 146 9.12 27.61 -3.09
CA GLN A 146 10.19 28.32 -3.78
C GLN A 146 10.16 28.09 -5.28
N ILE A 147 10.34 29.18 -6.04
CA ILE A 147 10.68 29.18 -7.46
C ILE A 147 12.13 29.66 -7.60
N PRO A 148 13.01 28.94 -8.32
CA PRO A 148 14.39 29.37 -8.52
C PRO A 148 14.46 30.78 -9.12
N LYS A 149 15.31 31.63 -8.52
CA LYS A 149 15.55 33.04 -8.91
C LYS A 149 14.38 34.01 -8.70
N LEU A 150 13.25 33.59 -8.14
CA LEU A 150 12.17 34.49 -7.77
C LEU A 150 12.14 34.68 -6.24
N PRO A 151 12.18 35.94 -5.75
CA PRO A 151 12.27 36.20 -4.30
C PRO A 151 10.99 35.96 -3.52
N HIS A 152 9.86 36.06 -4.18
CA HIS A 152 8.54 35.86 -3.56
C HIS A 152 7.66 34.98 -4.46
N VAL A 153 6.96 34.07 -3.83
CA VAL A 153 5.93 33.21 -4.46
C VAL A 153 4.60 33.54 -3.80
N GLU A 154 3.63 34.02 -4.58
CA GLU A 154 2.24 34.05 -4.15
C GLU A 154 1.71 32.62 -4.26
N SER A 155 1.67 31.92 -3.13
CA SER A 155 1.65 30.46 -3.08
C SER A 155 0.33 29.79 -3.38
N HIS A 156 -0.81 30.49 -3.21
CA HIS A 156 -2.12 29.81 -3.10
C HIS A 156 -2.70 29.23 -4.39
N SER A 157 -2.21 29.61 -5.56
CA SER A 157 -2.78 29.15 -6.85
C SER A 157 -2.07 27.93 -7.47
N HIS A 158 -0.99 27.45 -6.83
CA HIS A 158 -0.11 26.42 -7.43
C HIS A 158 0.11 25.21 -6.55
N ASN A 159 -0.71 25.05 -5.51
CA ASN A 159 -0.59 23.97 -4.57
C ASN A 159 -0.89 22.60 -5.20
N ILE A 160 -0.24 21.57 -4.67
CA ILE A 160 -0.40 20.19 -5.11
C ILE A 160 -1.12 19.40 -4.01
N ASP A 161 -2.06 18.55 -4.39
CA ASP A 161 -2.75 17.68 -3.44
C ASP A 161 -1.76 16.84 -2.63
N CYS A 162 -1.87 16.93 -1.31
CA CYS A 162 -1.17 16.09 -0.36
C CYS A 162 -2.09 15.03 0.23
N PHE A 163 -1.50 13.92 0.68
CA PHE A 163 -2.22 12.77 1.17
C PHE A 163 -1.62 12.26 2.46
N LYS A 164 -2.46 11.78 3.38
CA LYS A 164 -1.98 11.17 4.61
C LYS A 164 -1.31 9.83 4.29
N VAL A 165 -0.07 9.67 4.74
CA VAL A 165 0.71 8.44 4.60
C VAL A 165 1.17 8.00 5.98
N VAL A 166 0.94 6.75 6.32
CA VAL A 166 1.28 6.18 7.64
C VAL A 166 1.91 4.81 7.50
N GLU A 167 2.71 4.46 8.49
CA GLU A 167 3.28 3.13 8.64
C GLU A 167 2.55 2.39 9.76
N LYS A 168 2.08 1.18 9.47
CA LYS A 168 1.41 0.31 10.44
C LYS A 168 1.74 -1.15 10.16
N GLY A 169 2.27 -1.87 11.14
CA GLY A 169 2.61 -3.29 10.97
C GLY A 169 3.62 -3.55 9.85
N ASP A 170 4.71 -2.78 9.73
CA ASP A 170 5.73 -2.82 8.67
C ASP A 170 5.19 -2.58 7.24
N MET A 171 3.95 -2.12 7.12
CA MET A 171 3.33 -1.75 5.87
C MET A 171 3.06 -0.25 5.83
N VAL A 172 3.26 0.37 4.68
CA VAL A 172 2.97 1.79 4.46
C VAL A 172 1.65 1.91 3.72
N TYR A 173 0.79 2.77 4.23
CA TYR A 173 -0.54 3.04 3.68
C TYR A 173 -0.68 4.50 3.27
N LEU A 174 -1.33 4.73 2.14
CA LEU A 174 -1.71 6.05 1.67
C LEU A 174 -3.24 6.17 1.69
N ASN A 175 -3.75 7.24 2.29
CA ASN A 175 -5.17 7.57 2.19
C ASN A 175 -5.41 8.39 0.93
N SER A 176 -6.40 8.03 0.13
CA SER A 176 -6.65 8.69 -1.17
C SER A 176 -7.44 10.01 -1.07
N VAL A 177 -7.85 10.41 0.14
CA VAL A 177 -8.52 11.70 0.36
C VAL A 177 -7.47 12.81 0.43
N PRO A 178 -7.54 13.84 -0.43
CA PRO A 178 -6.62 14.96 -0.38
C PRO A 178 -6.76 15.73 0.94
N ILE A 179 -5.63 16.10 1.54
CA ILE A 179 -5.59 16.95 2.74
C ILE A 179 -5.73 18.41 2.30
N GLN A 180 -6.87 19.02 2.61
CA GLN A 180 -7.09 20.45 2.32
C GLN A 180 -6.62 21.35 3.46
N ASN A 181 -6.64 20.85 4.70
CA ASN A 181 -6.20 21.55 5.91
C ASN A 181 -5.85 20.56 7.02
N GLU A 182 -5.24 21.03 8.11
CA GLU A 182 -4.86 20.18 9.26
C GLU A 182 -6.08 19.57 9.98
N GLU A 183 -7.24 20.25 9.96
CA GLU A 183 -8.48 19.73 10.53
C GLU A 183 -8.92 18.48 9.77
N MET A 184 -8.96 18.52 8.42
CA MET A 184 -9.29 17.38 7.59
C MET A 184 -8.31 16.21 7.79
N LYS A 185 -7.01 16.51 7.93
CA LYS A 185 -5.98 15.50 8.20
C LYS A 185 -6.22 14.78 9.53
N SER A 186 -6.73 15.48 10.55
CA SER A 186 -7.05 14.89 11.84
C SER A 186 -8.29 13.98 11.80
N LEU A 187 -9.20 14.22 10.86
CA LEU A 187 -10.42 13.43 10.67
C LEU A 187 -10.17 12.10 9.94
N ILE A 188 -9.03 11.96 9.26
CA ILE A 188 -8.67 10.72 8.56
C ILE A 188 -8.24 9.69 9.62
N ASP A 189 -9.13 8.74 9.89
CA ASP A 189 -8.97 7.76 10.96
C ASP A 189 -8.09 6.58 10.53
N GLU A 190 -7.05 6.31 11.31
CA GLU A 190 -6.11 5.20 11.11
C GLU A 190 -6.62 3.88 11.71
N SER A 191 -7.69 3.89 12.50
CA SER A 191 -8.29 2.67 13.08
C SER A 191 -8.84 1.74 12.00
N TYR A 192 -9.12 2.25 10.79
CA TYR A 192 -9.54 1.46 9.63
C TYR A 192 -8.41 0.70 8.95
N ILE A 193 -7.15 0.88 9.35
CA ILE A 193 -6.03 0.11 8.83
C ILE A 193 -5.92 -1.19 9.62
N PHE A 194 -6.15 -2.31 8.94
CA PHE A 194 -5.96 -3.64 9.53
C PHE A 194 -4.51 -3.84 9.94
N THR A 195 -4.32 -4.32 11.16
CA THR A 195 -3.01 -4.74 11.68
C THR A 195 -3.16 -6.12 12.28
N GLU A 196 -2.34 -7.04 11.81
CA GLU A 196 -2.30 -8.40 12.30
C GLU A 196 -1.69 -8.49 13.70
N HIS A 197 -2.20 -9.39 14.52
CA HIS A 197 -1.64 -9.60 15.87
C HIS A 197 -0.26 -10.29 15.82
N GLU A 198 0.03 -11.04 14.77
CA GLU A 198 1.32 -11.70 14.54
C GLU A 198 2.49 -10.70 14.51
N PHE A 199 2.25 -9.45 14.10
CA PHE A 199 3.27 -8.40 14.08
C PHE A 199 3.84 -8.10 15.48
N HIS A 200 3.03 -8.25 16.51
CA HIS A 200 3.44 -8.01 17.89
C HIS A 200 3.93 -9.27 18.61
N ASP A 201 3.75 -10.43 18.00
CA ASP A 201 4.18 -11.71 18.56
C ASP A 201 5.62 -12.03 18.17
N LYS A 202 6.54 -11.77 19.09
CA LYS A 202 7.97 -12.01 18.91
C LYS A 202 8.34 -13.48 18.72
N SER A 203 7.46 -14.42 19.05
CA SER A 203 7.68 -15.85 18.79
C SER A 203 7.54 -16.20 17.32
N GLN A 204 6.95 -15.34 16.52
CA GLN A 204 6.75 -15.55 15.10
C GLN A 204 7.83 -14.85 14.26
N ARG A 205 8.20 -15.51 13.17
CA ARG A 205 9.09 -14.92 12.17
C ARG A 205 8.33 -14.65 10.90
N VAL A 206 8.69 -13.56 10.21
CA VAL A 206 8.02 -13.12 9.00
C VAL A 206 8.99 -13.01 7.83
N VAL A 207 8.51 -13.37 6.64
CA VAL A 207 9.16 -13.07 5.36
C VAL A 207 8.23 -12.24 4.50
N TYR A 208 8.81 -11.37 3.69
CA TYR A 208 8.09 -10.40 2.86
C TYR A 208 8.30 -10.72 1.39
N LEU A 209 7.20 -10.71 0.63
CA LEU A 209 7.22 -10.91 -0.83
C LEU A 209 6.28 -9.90 -1.49
N ALA A 210 6.53 -9.62 -2.75
CA ALA A 210 5.59 -8.86 -3.58
C ALA A 210 5.58 -9.46 -4.99
N GLU A 211 4.40 -9.51 -5.61
CA GLU A 211 4.22 -10.02 -6.97
C GLU A 211 3.20 -9.16 -7.72
N ASP A 212 3.42 -8.97 -9.01
CA ASP A 212 2.51 -8.24 -9.88
C ASP A 212 1.59 -9.21 -10.62
N PHE A 213 0.27 -8.99 -10.55
CA PHE A 213 -0.77 -9.76 -11.23
C PHE A 213 -1.40 -8.92 -12.35
N GLU A 214 -1.63 -9.56 -13.49
CA GLU A 214 -2.29 -8.92 -14.64
C GLU A 214 -3.83 -9.09 -14.59
N HIS A 215 -4.39 -8.95 -13.39
CA HIS A 215 -5.83 -9.05 -13.13
C HIS A 215 -6.30 -8.05 -12.08
N HIS A 216 -7.63 -7.90 -11.97
CA HIS A 216 -8.27 -6.98 -11.03
C HIS A 216 -8.04 -7.40 -9.58
N ALA A 217 -7.78 -6.43 -8.67
CA ALA A 217 -7.47 -6.67 -7.26
C ALA A 217 -8.51 -7.54 -6.54
N LYS A 218 -9.80 -7.39 -6.88
CA LYS A 218 -10.88 -8.24 -6.34
C LYS A 218 -10.62 -9.72 -6.60
N PHE A 219 -10.18 -10.09 -7.81
CA PHE A 219 -9.93 -11.49 -8.15
C PHE A 219 -8.66 -12.03 -7.52
N VAL A 220 -7.62 -11.21 -7.40
CA VAL A 220 -6.40 -11.56 -6.67
C VAL A 220 -6.72 -11.84 -5.21
N SER A 221 -7.55 -11.02 -4.56
CA SER A 221 -8.02 -11.27 -3.19
C SER A 221 -8.94 -12.50 -3.10
N VAL A 222 -9.82 -12.69 -4.09
CA VAL A 222 -10.69 -13.89 -4.14
C VAL A 222 -9.88 -15.16 -4.21
N ASN A 223 -8.78 -15.20 -4.99
CA ASN A 223 -7.88 -16.35 -5.03
C ASN A 223 -7.31 -16.67 -3.63
N SER A 224 -6.90 -15.66 -2.88
CA SER A 224 -6.43 -15.86 -1.51
C SER A 224 -7.49 -16.37 -0.54
N LEU A 225 -8.78 -16.17 -0.85
CA LEU A 225 -9.93 -16.60 -0.03
C LEU A 225 -10.56 -17.91 -0.53
N ASP A 226 -10.23 -18.33 -1.74
CA ASP A 226 -10.68 -19.60 -2.27
C ASP A 226 -9.94 -20.75 -1.58
N ILE A 227 -10.71 -21.68 -1.07
CA ILE A 227 -10.17 -22.78 -0.29
C ILE A 227 -10.00 -24.05 -1.10
N CYS A 228 -10.75 -24.21 -2.20
CA CYS A 228 -10.75 -25.43 -2.99
C CYS A 228 -9.58 -25.49 -3.99
N HIS A 229 -9.07 -24.34 -4.46
CA HIS A 229 -7.97 -24.31 -5.43
C HIS A 229 -6.67 -24.90 -4.87
N ILE A 230 -6.45 -24.81 -3.55
CA ILE A 230 -5.23 -25.24 -2.86
C ILE A 230 -4.87 -26.70 -3.22
N GLY A 231 -5.87 -27.59 -3.24
CA GLY A 231 -5.68 -29.00 -3.55
C GLY A 231 -5.25 -29.28 -5.00
N PHE A 232 -5.53 -28.37 -5.92
CA PHE A 232 -5.27 -28.53 -7.36
C PHE A 232 -4.08 -27.71 -7.84
N VAL A 233 -3.91 -26.49 -7.33
CA VAL A 233 -2.89 -25.54 -7.78
C VAL A 233 -1.57 -25.76 -7.04
N HIS A 234 -1.61 -25.96 -5.72
CA HIS A 234 -0.41 -26.01 -4.92
C HIS A 234 0.10 -27.43 -4.69
N THR A 235 1.43 -27.57 -4.74
CA THR A 235 2.08 -28.87 -4.55
C THR A 235 1.94 -29.42 -3.12
N PHE A 236 1.67 -28.59 -2.14
CA PHE A 236 1.47 -28.98 -0.75
C PHE A 236 -0.02 -29.29 -0.43
N GLY A 237 -0.95 -28.98 -1.34
CA GLY A 237 -2.36 -29.28 -1.16
C GLY A 237 -2.69 -30.77 -1.22
N ASN A 238 -3.88 -31.14 -0.77
CA ASN A 238 -4.40 -32.51 -0.83
C ASN A 238 -5.37 -32.67 -2.00
N ARG A 239 -4.87 -33.18 -3.14
CA ARG A 239 -5.70 -33.36 -4.33
C ARG A 239 -6.73 -34.48 -4.20
N LYS A 240 -6.52 -35.44 -3.27
CA LYS A 240 -7.45 -36.56 -3.03
C LYS A 240 -8.65 -36.11 -2.17
N SER A 241 -8.42 -35.11 -1.32
CA SER A 241 -9.44 -34.50 -0.45
C SER A 241 -9.33 -32.98 -0.49
N PRO A 242 -9.71 -32.34 -1.61
CA PRO A 242 -9.51 -30.91 -1.81
C PRO A 242 -10.51 -30.04 -1.05
N ASN A 243 -11.66 -30.62 -0.68
CA ASN A 243 -12.74 -29.91 -0.02
C ASN A 243 -12.57 -29.92 1.50
N PRO A 244 -13.06 -28.92 2.22
CA PRO A 244 -13.05 -28.93 3.67
C PRO A 244 -13.97 -30.04 4.21
N LEU A 245 -13.54 -30.63 5.32
CA LEU A 245 -14.35 -31.61 6.08
C LEU A 245 -15.50 -30.92 6.80
N ARG A 246 -15.20 -29.72 7.32
CA ARG A 246 -16.15 -28.86 8.08
C ARG A 246 -15.84 -27.40 7.82
N ASN A 247 -16.88 -26.57 7.95
CA ASN A 247 -16.75 -25.12 7.92
C ASN A 247 -17.65 -24.46 8.98
N SER A 248 -17.21 -23.34 9.53
CA SER A 248 -18.04 -22.50 10.40
C SER A 248 -18.99 -21.64 9.58
N LYS A 249 -19.88 -20.93 10.27
CA LYS A 249 -20.55 -19.76 9.67
C LYS A 249 -19.55 -18.63 9.49
N VAL A 250 -19.87 -17.68 8.59
CA VAL A 250 -19.13 -16.44 8.48
C VAL A 250 -19.36 -15.61 9.74
N LEU A 251 -18.27 -15.19 10.36
CA LEU A 251 -18.27 -14.40 11.59
C LEU A 251 -17.86 -12.98 11.24
N LYS A 252 -18.61 -11.97 11.70
CA LYS A 252 -18.15 -10.59 11.68
C LYS A 252 -17.25 -10.37 12.88
N MET A 253 -16.07 -9.83 12.65
CA MET A 253 -15.12 -9.52 13.70
C MET A 253 -15.41 -8.13 14.27
N SER A 254 -15.08 -7.92 15.55
CA SER A 254 -15.34 -6.65 16.26
C SER A 254 -14.21 -5.61 16.09
N ASP A 255 -13.02 -6.09 15.74
CA ASP A 255 -11.79 -5.29 15.83
C ASP A 255 -11.69 -4.23 14.71
N TYR A 256 -12.33 -4.52 13.56
CA TYR A 256 -12.37 -3.61 12.41
C TYR A 256 -13.74 -3.64 11.75
N GLU A 257 -14.18 -2.49 11.25
CA GLU A 257 -15.35 -2.45 10.37
C GLU A 257 -15.03 -3.24 9.08
N ASN A 258 -15.99 -4.03 8.60
CA ASN A 258 -15.82 -4.87 7.40
C ASN A 258 -14.71 -5.93 7.47
N HIS A 259 -14.47 -6.45 8.67
CA HIS A 259 -13.62 -7.59 8.93
C HIS A 259 -14.48 -8.84 9.20
N TYR A 260 -14.21 -9.88 8.43
CA TYR A 260 -14.96 -11.13 8.48
C TYR A 260 -14.01 -12.33 8.48
N LYS A 261 -14.47 -13.42 9.10
CA LYS A 261 -13.71 -14.64 9.31
C LYS A 261 -14.57 -15.87 9.07
N ILE A 262 -13.94 -16.93 8.55
CA ILE A 262 -14.49 -18.27 8.49
C ILE A 262 -13.42 -19.28 8.92
N ILE A 263 -13.82 -20.40 9.48
CA ILE A 263 -12.93 -21.45 9.93
C ILE A 263 -13.27 -22.75 9.19
N TYR A 264 -12.23 -23.39 8.66
CA TYR A 264 -12.32 -24.65 7.93
C TYR A 264 -11.45 -25.72 8.57
N GLU A 265 -11.88 -26.97 8.47
CA GLU A 265 -11.07 -28.13 8.82
C GLU A 265 -10.80 -28.95 7.55
N TYR A 266 -9.53 -29.32 7.33
CA TYR A 266 -9.07 -30.05 6.16
C TYR A 266 -8.25 -31.26 6.53
N VAL A 267 -8.22 -32.24 5.61
CA VAL A 267 -7.21 -33.30 5.63
C VAL A 267 -5.87 -32.71 5.20
N ALA A 268 -4.85 -32.91 5.99
CA ALA A 268 -3.52 -32.41 5.71
C ALA A 268 -2.94 -32.96 4.40
N GLY A 269 -2.22 -32.13 3.66
CA GLY A 269 -1.60 -32.54 2.40
C GLY A 269 -0.38 -33.45 2.62
N GLU A 270 -0.38 -34.64 2.04
CA GLU A 270 0.70 -35.63 2.15
C GLU A 270 2.07 -35.11 1.67
N LYS A 271 2.06 -34.17 0.71
CA LYS A 271 3.29 -33.60 0.12
C LYS A 271 3.81 -32.38 0.85
N SER A 272 3.07 -31.84 1.81
CA SER A 272 3.53 -30.74 2.66
C SER A 272 4.78 -31.16 3.42
N LEU A 273 5.84 -30.34 3.39
CA LEU A 273 7.08 -30.65 4.13
C LEU A 273 6.82 -30.72 5.63
N VAL A 274 5.99 -29.82 6.14
CA VAL A 274 5.61 -29.80 7.56
C VAL A 274 4.86 -31.08 7.91
N ASN A 275 3.93 -31.54 7.07
CA ASN A 275 3.20 -32.78 7.32
C ASN A 275 4.10 -34.03 7.23
N LYS A 276 5.08 -34.02 6.32
CA LYS A 276 6.08 -35.14 6.24
C LYS A 276 6.92 -35.27 7.50
N ILE A 277 7.18 -34.18 8.21
CA ILE A 277 8.00 -34.18 9.44
C ILE A 277 7.14 -34.48 10.67
N TYR A 278 5.95 -33.89 10.76
CA TYR A 278 5.15 -33.91 11.99
C TYR A 278 3.91 -34.80 11.95
N HIS A 279 3.54 -35.33 10.77
CA HIS A 279 2.45 -36.30 10.57
C HIS A 279 1.08 -35.87 11.15
N PHE A 280 0.52 -34.77 10.64
CA PHE A 280 -0.82 -34.32 11.01
C PHE A 280 -1.88 -34.96 10.09
N ASP A 281 -2.98 -35.44 10.67
CA ASP A 281 -4.13 -35.94 9.90
C ASP A 281 -4.96 -34.78 9.37
N ASN A 282 -5.26 -33.82 10.25
CA ASN A 282 -6.11 -32.66 9.94
C ASN A 282 -5.40 -31.35 10.28
N ILE A 283 -5.78 -30.31 9.54
CA ILE A 283 -5.36 -28.92 9.77
C ILE A 283 -6.59 -28.03 9.88
N THR A 284 -6.46 -26.96 10.66
CA THR A 284 -7.48 -25.91 10.72
C THR A 284 -7.00 -24.69 9.95
N VAL A 285 -7.85 -24.15 9.09
CA VAL A 285 -7.57 -22.91 8.34
C VAL A 285 -8.59 -21.87 8.74
N GLU A 286 -8.08 -20.75 9.25
CA GLU A 286 -8.89 -19.55 9.51
C GLU A 286 -8.62 -18.58 8.36
N ASN A 287 -9.66 -18.37 7.51
CA ASN A 287 -9.59 -17.36 6.47
C ASN A 287 -10.32 -16.11 6.92
N GLU A 288 -9.67 -14.97 6.71
CA GLU A 288 -10.22 -13.66 7.06
C GLU A 288 -10.04 -12.70 5.88
N TYR A 289 -10.91 -11.70 5.83
CA TYR A 289 -10.66 -10.52 5.04
C TYR A 289 -11.06 -9.25 5.80
N ALA A 290 -10.26 -8.22 5.64
CA ALA A 290 -10.57 -6.86 6.04
C ALA A 290 -10.61 -6.00 4.77
N LEU A 291 -11.81 -5.48 4.45
CA LEU A 291 -11.97 -4.69 3.23
C LEU A 291 -11.16 -3.40 3.27
N PRO A 292 -10.72 -2.94 2.11
CA PRO A 292 -10.93 -3.56 0.79
C PRO A 292 -9.78 -4.46 0.33
N HIS A 293 -8.60 -4.40 0.96
CA HIS A 293 -7.37 -4.86 0.35
C HIS A 293 -6.67 -6.01 1.06
N THR A 294 -7.13 -6.42 2.22
CA THR A 294 -6.41 -7.36 3.07
C THR A 294 -7.13 -8.70 3.16
N THR A 295 -6.39 -9.79 2.96
CA THR A 295 -6.83 -11.14 3.29
C THR A 295 -5.83 -11.82 4.22
N VAL A 296 -6.31 -12.75 5.04
CA VAL A 296 -5.49 -13.50 6.00
C VAL A 296 -5.86 -14.98 5.91
N ALA A 297 -4.86 -15.84 5.84
CA ALA A 297 -5.02 -17.28 5.96
C ALA A 297 -4.12 -17.79 7.08
N ARG A 298 -4.71 -18.22 8.21
CA ARG A 298 -3.99 -18.85 9.32
C ARG A 298 -4.16 -20.35 9.27
N VAL A 299 -3.10 -21.04 8.93
CA VAL A 299 -3.07 -22.52 8.87
C VAL A 299 -2.50 -23.02 10.19
N LYS A 300 -3.32 -23.73 10.96
CA LYS A 300 -2.97 -24.30 12.26
C LYS A 300 -2.80 -25.82 12.15
N PHE A 301 -1.67 -26.30 12.63
CA PHE A 301 -1.33 -27.72 12.67
C PHE A 301 -0.67 -28.05 14.02
N GLY A 302 -1.43 -28.71 14.89
CA GLY A 302 -1.05 -28.89 16.30
C GLY A 302 -0.89 -27.55 17.02
N SER A 303 0.27 -27.32 17.65
CA SER A 303 0.63 -26.05 18.29
C SER A 303 1.28 -25.04 17.35
N MET A 304 1.51 -25.41 16.09
CA MET A 304 2.19 -24.57 15.10
C MET A 304 1.21 -23.82 14.21
N THR A 305 1.63 -22.65 13.77
CA THR A 305 0.83 -21.79 12.88
C THR A 305 1.69 -21.24 11.74
N SER A 306 1.12 -21.22 10.54
CA SER A 306 1.61 -20.44 9.41
C SER A 306 0.53 -19.43 9.05
N THR A 307 0.86 -18.13 9.06
CA THR A 307 -0.08 -17.06 8.72
C THR A 307 0.38 -16.33 7.48
N ILE A 308 -0.46 -16.30 6.47
CA ILE A 308 -0.24 -15.60 5.22
C ILE A 308 -1.18 -14.40 5.19
N ILE A 309 -0.62 -13.21 5.11
CA ILE A 309 -1.38 -11.96 5.00
C ILE A 309 -1.06 -11.36 3.66
N THR A 310 -2.12 -11.03 2.92
CA THR A 310 -1.96 -10.41 1.61
C THR A 310 -2.62 -9.03 1.60
N HIS A 311 -1.98 -8.11 0.87
CA HIS A 311 -2.49 -6.77 0.65
C HIS A 311 -2.47 -6.49 -0.86
N ALA A 312 -3.65 -6.36 -1.46
CA ALA A 312 -3.81 -6.19 -2.91
C ALA A 312 -3.93 -4.71 -3.28
N LEU A 313 -2.88 -4.12 -3.84
CA LEU A 313 -2.88 -2.75 -4.35
C LEU A 313 -3.36 -2.72 -5.81
N PRO A 314 -4.53 -2.11 -6.11
CA PRO A 314 -4.98 -1.93 -7.49
C PRO A 314 -4.13 -0.85 -8.19
N ILE A 315 -3.26 -1.26 -9.11
CA ILE A 315 -2.46 -0.35 -9.96
C ILE A 315 -3.34 0.25 -11.05
N SER A 316 -4.10 -0.60 -11.76
CA SER A 316 -5.07 -0.23 -12.77
C SER A 316 -6.25 -1.21 -12.75
N LYS A 317 -7.22 -1.06 -13.64
CA LYS A 317 -8.39 -1.97 -13.70
C LYS A 317 -7.98 -3.45 -13.72
N PHE A 318 -6.92 -3.81 -14.45
CA PHE A 318 -6.47 -5.21 -14.59
C PHE A 318 -4.98 -5.36 -14.28
N LYS A 319 -4.47 -4.58 -13.34
CA LYS A 319 -3.13 -4.75 -12.83
C LYS A 319 -3.11 -4.52 -11.32
N THR A 320 -2.61 -5.51 -10.58
CA THR A 320 -2.58 -5.51 -9.12
C THR A 320 -1.20 -5.86 -8.63
N LYS A 321 -0.70 -5.11 -7.66
CA LYS A 321 0.48 -5.50 -6.89
C LYS A 321 0.03 -6.13 -5.59
N LEU A 322 0.41 -7.39 -5.38
CA LEU A 322 0.13 -8.13 -4.16
C LEU A 322 1.36 -8.09 -3.25
N PHE A 323 1.20 -7.54 -2.06
CA PHE A 323 2.19 -7.64 -0.99
C PHE A 323 1.81 -8.78 -0.07
N VAL A 324 2.79 -9.57 0.34
CA VAL A 324 2.57 -10.76 1.17
C VAL A 324 3.50 -10.73 2.37
N LYS A 325 2.93 -10.93 3.55
CA LYS A 325 3.65 -11.22 4.79
C LYS A 325 3.36 -12.67 5.19
N ALA A 326 4.38 -13.50 5.25
CA ALA A 326 4.23 -14.88 5.66
C ALA A 326 4.92 -15.11 7.00
N TYR A 327 4.09 -15.28 8.03
CA TYR A 327 4.50 -15.56 9.40
C TYR A 327 4.57 -17.07 9.64
N ARG A 328 5.45 -17.49 10.55
CA ARG A 328 5.54 -18.87 11.04
C ARG A 328 5.91 -18.89 12.52
N SER A 329 5.30 -19.79 13.28
CA SER A 329 5.62 -20.05 14.68
C SER A 329 6.55 -21.26 14.89
N TYR A 330 6.82 -22.04 13.84
CA TYR A 330 7.70 -23.22 13.86
C TYR A 330 9.08 -22.88 13.29
N TRP A 331 10.12 -23.60 13.76
CA TRP A 331 11.51 -23.28 13.45
C TRP A 331 11.82 -21.80 13.62
N SER A 332 11.26 -21.27 14.71
CA SER A 332 11.37 -19.88 15.12
C SER A 332 11.91 -19.87 16.53
N TYR A 333 13.09 -19.33 16.70
CA TYR A 333 13.69 -19.13 18.00
C TYR A 333 13.73 -17.64 18.28
N TYR A 334 13.02 -17.26 19.33
CA TYR A 334 13.09 -15.95 19.89
C TYR A 334 14.05 -15.95 21.08
N HIS A 335 15.02 -15.06 21.01
CA HIS A 335 15.99 -14.89 22.08
C HIS A 335 15.34 -14.13 23.26
N ASP A 336 15.01 -14.86 24.31
CA ASP A 336 14.79 -14.25 25.62
C ASP A 336 16.16 -13.98 26.27
N LYS A 337 16.32 -12.82 26.94
CA LYS A 337 17.57 -12.39 27.59
C LYS A 337 18.12 -13.38 28.61
N ASN A 338 17.33 -14.38 28.97
CA ASN A 338 17.67 -15.44 29.92
C ASN A 338 18.17 -16.74 29.26
N THR A 339 18.24 -16.81 27.93
CA THR A 339 18.67 -18.02 27.22
C THR A 339 20.20 -18.10 27.13
N PHE A 340 20.76 -19.28 27.34
CA PHE A 340 22.21 -19.53 27.38
C PHE A 340 22.91 -19.07 26.07
N TYR A 341 23.91 -18.22 26.17
CA TYR A 341 24.72 -17.66 25.08
C TYR A 341 25.31 -18.71 24.10
N LEU A 342 25.46 -19.95 24.52
CA LEU A 342 26.03 -21.05 23.72
C LEU A 342 25.09 -21.54 22.60
N LEU A 343 23.79 -21.24 22.63
CA LEU A 343 22.81 -21.68 21.62
C LEU A 343 22.60 -20.66 20.49
N HIS A 344 23.09 -19.44 20.64
CA HIS A 344 22.92 -18.33 19.67
C HIS A 344 23.30 -18.68 18.21
N PRO A 345 24.41 -19.31 17.91
CA PRO A 345 24.76 -19.61 16.53
C PRO A 345 23.80 -20.63 15.90
N PHE A 346 23.28 -21.57 16.66
CA PHE A 346 22.35 -22.59 16.17
C PHE A 346 20.97 -21.97 15.91
N GLU A 347 20.51 -21.06 16.78
CA GLU A 347 19.25 -20.30 16.61
C GLU A 347 19.25 -19.48 15.32
N SER A 348 20.33 -18.75 15.07
CA SER A 348 20.50 -17.97 13.85
C SER A 348 20.46 -18.82 12.60
N ILE A 349 21.06 -20.02 12.64
CA ILE A 349 21.07 -20.97 11.54
C ILE A 349 19.65 -21.51 11.29
N ILE A 350 18.95 -21.95 12.33
CA ILE A 350 17.58 -22.48 12.21
C ILE A 350 16.64 -21.40 11.69
N ASN A 351 16.74 -20.19 12.23
CA ASN A 351 15.96 -19.05 11.78
C ASN A 351 16.20 -18.73 10.31
N TYR A 352 17.48 -18.71 9.88
CA TYR A 352 17.86 -18.46 8.50
C TYR A 352 17.29 -19.53 7.54
N PHE A 353 17.44 -20.81 7.88
CA PHE A 353 16.89 -21.89 7.04
C PHE A 353 15.38 -21.88 7.02
N GLY A 354 14.73 -21.63 8.16
CA GLY A 354 13.29 -21.49 8.23
C GLY A 354 12.76 -20.31 7.39
N ASP A 355 13.42 -19.16 7.44
CA ASP A 355 13.05 -17.99 6.63
C ASP A 355 13.22 -18.28 5.13
N LYS A 356 14.35 -18.90 4.74
CA LYS A 356 14.61 -19.26 3.35
C LYS A 356 13.60 -20.28 2.82
N LEU A 357 13.23 -21.27 3.63
CA LEU A 357 12.24 -22.27 3.27
C LEU A 357 10.85 -21.62 3.11
N THR A 358 10.43 -20.79 4.06
CA THR A 358 9.15 -20.06 4.01
C THR A 358 9.11 -19.15 2.79
N TYR A 359 10.17 -18.38 2.54
CA TYR A 359 10.27 -17.53 1.36
C TYR A 359 10.13 -18.32 0.07
N ASN A 360 10.89 -19.41 -0.10
CA ASN A 360 10.86 -20.22 -1.32
C ASN A 360 9.50 -20.89 -1.53
N THR A 361 8.88 -21.37 -0.44
CA THR A 361 7.53 -21.97 -0.51
C THR A 361 6.51 -20.93 -0.96
N MET A 362 6.49 -19.74 -0.34
CA MET A 362 5.57 -18.67 -0.69
C MET A 362 5.84 -18.13 -2.09
N PHE A 363 7.10 -18.00 -2.49
CA PHE A 363 7.44 -17.54 -3.84
C PHE A 363 6.90 -18.49 -4.92
N ASN A 364 7.05 -19.81 -4.71
CA ASN A 364 6.51 -20.79 -5.64
C ASN A 364 4.96 -20.80 -5.62
N THR A 365 4.36 -20.66 -4.44
CA THR A 365 2.90 -20.55 -4.29
C THR A 365 2.38 -19.35 -5.08
N LEU A 366 2.96 -18.17 -4.89
CA LEU A 366 2.57 -16.95 -5.62
C LEU A 366 2.71 -17.08 -7.13
N LYS A 367 3.77 -17.78 -7.61
CA LYS A 367 3.92 -18.06 -9.05
C LYS A 367 2.82 -18.95 -9.60
N GLN A 368 2.44 -20.00 -8.85
CA GLN A 368 1.36 -20.90 -9.23
C GLN A 368 0.02 -20.14 -9.27
N ASP A 369 -0.26 -19.33 -8.25
CA ASP A 369 -1.45 -18.48 -8.21
C ASP A 369 -1.49 -17.49 -9.36
N LYS A 370 -0.35 -16.83 -9.63
CA LYS A 370 -0.22 -15.87 -10.72
C LYS A 370 -0.52 -16.52 -12.07
N GLU A 371 0.02 -17.70 -12.33
CA GLU A 371 -0.21 -18.43 -13.57
C GLU A 371 -1.71 -18.71 -13.79
N ILE A 372 -2.45 -19.01 -12.74
CA ILE A 372 -3.90 -19.22 -12.82
C ILE A 372 -4.64 -17.89 -12.95
N VAL A 373 -4.39 -16.95 -12.04
CA VAL A 373 -5.17 -15.71 -11.93
C VAL A 373 -4.99 -14.82 -13.16
N ASP A 374 -3.78 -14.71 -13.71
CA ASP A 374 -3.50 -13.89 -14.89
C ASP A 374 -4.19 -14.44 -16.15
N ASN A 375 -4.54 -15.74 -16.16
CA ASN A 375 -5.24 -16.41 -17.24
C ASN A 375 -6.76 -16.50 -17.03
N ILE A 376 -7.32 -15.99 -15.95
CA ILE A 376 -8.79 -15.85 -15.79
C ILE A 376 -9.28 -14.82 -16.81
N ASP A 377 -10.40 -15.15 -17.50
CA ASP A 377 -11.01 -14.22 -18.45
C ASP A 377 -11.43 -12.92 -17.76
N LYS A 378 -10.94 -11.80 -18.27
CA LYS A 378 -11.18 -10.46 -17.71
C LYS A 378 -12.67 -10.06 -17.73
N THR A 379 -13.48 -10.65 -18.62
CA THR A 379 -14.93 -10.44 -18.65
C THR A 379 -15.65 -11.05 -17.45
N SER A 380 -15.02 -11.98 -16.73
CA SER A 380 -15.52 -12.50 -15.45
C SER A 380 -15.74 -11.41 -14.41
N TYR A 381 -14.94 -10.31 -14.47
CA TYR A 381 -15.12 -9.14 -13.64
C TYR A 381 -16.51 -8.49 -13.85
N GLU A 382 -16.99 -8.46 -15.08
CA GLU A 382 -18.28 -7.88 -15.48
C GLU A 382 -19.46 -8.84 -15.26
N GLY A 383 -19.21 -10.03 -14.71
CA GLY A 383 -20.24 -11.02 -14.41
C GLY A 383 -20.71 -11.84 -15.59
N MET A 384 -19.97 -11.83 -16.71
CA MET A 384 -20.29 -12.65 -17.89
C MET A 384 -20.03 -14.13 -17.66
N HIS A 385 -19.00 -14.46 -16.89
CA HIS A 385 -18.60 -15.81 -16.50
C HIS A 385 -18.61 -15.97 -14.98
N GLY A 386 -18.37 -17.18 -14.48
CA GLY A 386 -18.32 -17.44 -13.03
C GLY A 386 -19.67 -17.38 -12.33
N LYS A 387 -20.75 -17.67 -13.06
CA LYS A 387 -22.13 -17.69 -12.51
C LYS A 387 -22.45 -18.94 -11.70
N PHE A 388 -21.69 -20.02 -11.90
CA PHE A 388 -21.84 -21.23 -11.13
C PHE A 388 -21.11 -21.06 -9.80
N SER A 389 -21.80 -21.37 -8.70
CA SER A 389 -21.27 -21.27 -7.34
C SER A 389 -21.68 -22.51 -6.55
N ILE A 390 -20.75 -23.00 -5.77
CA ILE A 390 -20.97 -24.15 -4.87
C ILE A 390 -20.90 -23.67 -3.40
N VAL A 391 -21.23 -24.55 -2.49
CA VAL A 391 -21.29 -24.25 -1.04
C VAL A 391 -19.92 -23.75 -0.52
N TYR A 392 -18.82 -24.19 -1.11
CA TYR A 392 -17.47 -23.82 -0.70
C TYR A 392 -17.08 -22.40 -1.15
N ASP A 393 -17.78 -21.80 -2.11
CA ASP A 393 -17.55 -20.43 -2.56
C ASP A 393 -18.21 -19.39 -1.64
N MET A 394 -18.84 -19.83 -0.56
CA MET A 394 -19.62 -18.96 0.32
C MET A 394 -18.81 -17.76 0.80
N PHE A 395 -17.57 -17.95 1.23
CA PHE A 395 -16.74 -16.89 1.79
C PHE A 395 -16.19 -15.94 0.71
N SER A 396 -15.73 -16.47 -0.40
CA SER A 396 -15.30 -15.66 -1.53
C SER A 396 -16.46 -14.87 -2.15
N ASN A 397 -17.66 -15.43 -2.20
CA ASN A 397 -18.85 -14.69 -2.63
C ASN A 397 -19.29 -13.63 -1.63
N HIS A 398 -19.18 -13.90 -0.32
CA HIS A 398 -19.42 -12.91 0.72
C HIS A 398 -18.46 -11.71 0.55
N TYR A 399 -17.17 -11.97 0.30
CA TYR A 399 -16.21 -10.92 -0.02
C TYR A 399 -16.58 -10.15 -1.29
N LYS A 400 -16.90 -10.83 -2.41
CA LYS A 400 -17.28 -10.20 -3.68
C LYS A 400 -18.47 -9.24 -3.53
N ASN A 401 -19.48 -9.64 -2.77
CA ASN A 401 -20.67 -8.83 -2.51
C ASN A 401 -20.34 -7.59 -1.68
N ASN A 402 -19.56 -7.76 -0.61
CA ASN A 402 -19.14 -6.63 0.23
C ASN A 402 -18.19 -5.69 -0.52
N TYR A 403 -17.27 -6.24 -1.32
CA TYR A 403 -16.37 -5.44 -2.17
C TYR A 403 -17.15 -4.60 -3.17
N LYS A 404 -18.22 -5.16 -3.78
CA LYS A 404 -19.08 -4.42 -4.71
C LYS A 404 -19.77 -3.24 -4.04
N MET A 405 -20.32 -3.45 -2.85
CA MET A 405 -20.95 -2.34 -2.08
C MET A 405 -19.96 -1.23 -1.74
N PHE A 406 -18.68 -1.56 -1.73
CA PHE A 406 -17.60 -0.67 -1.37
C PHE A 406 -17.07 0.17 -2.53
N TYR A 407 -16.88 -0.48 -3.71
CA TYR A 407 -16.20 0.11 -4.87
C TYR A 407 -17.09 0.38 -6.08
N ASP A 408 -18.21 -0.31 -6.16
CA ASP A 408 -19.21 -0.14 -7.22
C ASP A 408 -20.52 0.32 -6.57
N PRO A 409 -20.61 1.50 -5.95
CA PRO A 409 -21.90 2.01 -5.53
C PRO A 409 -22.80 2.01 -6.76
N PRO A 410 -24.08 1.65 -6.64
CA PRO A 410 -25.00 1.78 -7.75
C PRO A 410 -24.88 3.19 -8.27
N LEU A 411 -24.64 3.34 -9.58
CA LEU A 411 -24.65 4.64 -10.24
C LEU A 411 -25.98 5.28 -9.86
N GLU A 412 -25.96 6.26 -8.97
CA GLU A 412 -27.08 7.15 -8.83
C GLU A 412 -27.35 7.65 -10.26
N LYS A 413 -28.51 7.34 -10.78
CA LYS A 413 -28.96 7.94 -12.02
C LYS A 413 -28.94 9.42 -11.78
N VAL A 414 -27.85 10.08 -12.23
CA VAL A 414 -27.83 11.53 -12.38
C VAL A 414 -28.90 11.76 -13.44
N GLU A 415 -30.10 12.08 -13.00
CA GLU A 415 -31.10 12.60 -13.91
C GLU A 415 -30.47 13.82 -14.55
N PRO A 416 -30.40 13.89 -15.88
CA PRO A 416 -29.85 15.06 -16.56
C PRO A 416 -30.67 16.24 -16.08
N ASN A 417 -30.00 17.19 -15.44
CA ASN A 417 -30.63 18.44 -15.00
C ASN A 417 -31.26 19.10 -16.24
N PRO A 418 -32.58 19.17 -16.37
CA PRO A 418 -33.24 19.68 -17.59
C PRO A 418 -33.03 21.19 -17.82
N SER A 419 -32.26 21.86 -16.97
CA SER A 419 -32.05 23.32 -17.04
C SER A 419 -30.79 23.75 -17.83
N VAL A 420 -30.10 22.84 -18.54
CA VAL A 420 -28.88 23.20 -19.33
C VAL A 420 -29.16 23.29 -20.85
N PHE A 421 -30.40 23.11 -21.30
CA PHE A 421 -30.76 23.32 -22.68
C PHE A 421 -31.87 24.40 -22.76
N LEU A 422 -31.50 25.65 -22.55
CA LEU A 422 -32.23 26.80 -23.08
C LEU A 422 -31.31 28.04 -23.02
N ASP A 423 -30.94 28.43 -24.21
CA ASP A 423 -30.42 29.69 -24.77
C ASP A 423 -28.99 29.58 -25.31
#